data_361fe3627a940bf5d6f4fd6ed2edd5b0
#
_entry.id   361fe3627a940bf5d6f4fd6ed2edd5b0
#
_cell.length_a   1.000
_cell.length_b   1.000
_cell.length_c   1.000
_cell.angle_alpha   90.00
_cell.angle_beta   90.00
_cell.angle_gamma   90.00
#
_symmetry.space_group_name_H-M   'P 1'
#
loop_
_entity.id
_entity.type
_entity.pdbx_description
1 polymer ?
#
loop_
_entity_poly.entity_id
_entity_poly.type
_entity_poly.pdbx_seq_one_letter_code
_entity_poly.pdbx_strand_id
1 'polypeptide(L)'
;MKLHTNTLTLGIDIGSTTVKVALLNQASHIVFSDYERHYANIQETLAGLLKKAREITGPIQVIPVITGSGGLTLSSHLEVPFVQEVVAVASALQDFAPQTDVAIELGGEDAKIIYFTGGIDQRMNGICAGGTGSFIDQMAALLQT
;
A
#
# COMPACT_ATOMS: atom_id res chain seq x y z
N MET A 1 -5.69 -16.03 -33.28
CA MET A 1 -5.19 -16.44 -31.94
C MET A 1 -5.32 -15.22 -31.02
N LYS A 2 -6.38 -15.11 -30.24
CA LYS A 2 -6.53 -14.01 -29.27
C LYS A 2 -5.53 -14.29 -28.15
N LEU A 3 -4.46 -13.52 -28.11
CA LEU A 3 -3.62 -13.41 -26.92
C LEU A 3 -4.52 -12.85 -25.81
N HIS A 4 -4.95 -13.70 -24.89
CA HIS A 4 -5.46 -13.24 -23.61
C HIS A 4 -4.26 -12.60 -22.89
N THR A 5 -4.06 -11.31 -23.12
CA THR A 5 -3.12 -10.54 -22.34
C THR A 5 -3.65 -10.53 -20.91
N ASN A 6 -2.96 -11.26 -20.04
CA ASN A 6 -3.29 -11.35 -18.62
C ASN A 6 -2.94 -10.00 -18.00
N THR A 7 -3.88 -9.04 -18.08
CA THR A 7 -3.69 -7.70 -17.51
C THR A 7 -3.96 -7.77 -16.02
N LEU A 8 -2.97 -7.37 -15.21
CA LEU A 8 -3.07 -7.31 -13.76
C LEU A 8 -3.24 -5.87 -13.29
N THR A 9 -3.86 -5.67 -12.15
CA THR A 9 -3.86 -4.38 -11.46
C THR A 9 -2.60 -4.29 -10.59
N LEU A 10 -1.84 -3.21 -10.71
CA LEU A 10 -0.66 -2.92 -9.91
C LEU A 10 -0.98 -1.80 -8.90
N GLY A 11 -1.12 -2.16 -7.64
CA GLY A 11 -1.18 -1.21 -6.53
C GLY A 11 0.23 -0.85 -6.05
N ILE A 12 0.50 0.45 -5.88
CA ILE A 12 1.75 1.00 -5.34
C ILE A 12 1.39 1.90 -4.18
N ASP A 13 1.88 1.57 -2.98
CA ASP A 13 1.72 2.41 -1.78
C ASP A 13 3.08 2.98 -1.38
N ILE A 14 3.19 4.31 -1.41
CA ILE A 14 4.40 5.04 -1.00
C ILE A 14 4.11 5.73 0.32
N GLY A 15 4.43 5.04 1.40
CA GLY A 15 4.33 5.57 2.76
C GLY A 15 5.53 6.44 3.15
N SER A 16 5.52 6.96 4.36
CA SER A 16 6.62 7.77 4.92
C SER A 16 7.93 6.99 5.09
N THR A 17 7.86 5.68 5.32
CA THR A 17 9.04 4.83 5.60
C THR A 17 9.20 3.66 4.64
N THR A 18 8.13 3.22 3.98
CA THR A 18 8.10 2.00 3.16
C THR A 18 7.47 2.24 1.81
N VAL A 19 7.92 1.48 0.82
CA VAL A 19 7.22 1.29 -0.46
C VAL A 19 6.65 -0.12 -0.46
N LYS A 20 5.38 -0.25 -0.86
CA LYS A 20 4.68 -1.53 -0.99
C LYS A 20 4.14 -1.68 -2.40
N VAL A 21 4.13 -2.90 -2.91
CA VAL A 21 3.52 -3.22 -4.20
C VAL A 21 2.64 -4.46 -4.07
N ALA A 22 1.52 -4.46 -4.81
CA ALA A 22 0.65 -5.62 -4.93
C ALA A 22 0.17 -5.77 -6.38
N LEU A 23 0.20 -6.98 -6.90
CA LEU A 23 -0.38 -7.35 -8.19
C LEU A 23 -1.63 -8.20 -7.95
N LEU A 24 -2.74 -7.77 -8.53
CA LEU A 24 -4.01 -8.46 -8.43
C LEU A 24 -4.47 -8.91 -9.83
N ASN A 25 -5.02 -10.13 -9.90
CA ASN A 25 -5.69 -10.61 -11.10
C ASN A 25 -7.11 -10.03 -11.20
N GLN A 26 -7.83 -10.34 -12.29
CA GLN A 26 -9.19 -9.84 -12.54
C GLN A 26 -10.24 -10.34 -11.52
N ALA A 27 -9.91 -11.36 -10.73
CA ALA A 27 -10.76 -11.87 -9.66
C ALA A 27 -10.35 -11.32 -8.27
N SER A 28 -9.59 -10.22 -8.22
CA SER A 28 -9.05 -9.57 -7.02
C SER A 28 -8.14 -10.47 -6.16
N HIS A 29 -7.62 -11.58 -6.72
CA HIS A 29 -6.65 -12.40 -6.00
C HIS A 29 -5.25 -11.77 -6.11
N ILE A 30 -4.56 -11.71 -4.98
CA ILE A 30 -3.17 -11.25 -4.92
C ILE A 30 -2.27 -12.30 -5.58
N VAL A 31 -1.58 -11.92 -6.65
CA VAL A 31 -0.62 -12.74 -7.40
C VAL A 31 0.80 -12.53 -6.90
N PHE A 32 1.07 -11.30 -6.45
CA PHE A 32 2.35 -10.90 -5.87
C PHE A 32 2.11 -9.76 -4.90
N SER A 33 2.81 -9.76 -3.77
CA SER A 33 2.91 -8.61 -2.88
C SER A 33 4.26 -8.63 -2.18
N ASP A 34 4.85 -7.45 -2.02
CA ASP A 34 6.10 -7.26 -1.28
C ASP A 34 6.21 -5.82 -0.80
N TYR A 35 7.06 -5.56 0.21
CA TYR A 35 7.34 -4.21 0.69
C TYR A 35 8.79 -4.10 1.17
N GLU A 36 9.33 -2.88 1.06
CA GLU A 36 10.67 -2.57 1.56
C GLU A 36 10.73 -1.17 2.17
N ARG A 37 11.64 -0.98 3.13
CA ARG A 37 11.99 0.36 3.62
C ARG A 37 12.78 1.10 2.57
N HIS A 38 12.40 2.34 2.29
CA HIS A 38 13.03 3.12 1.21
C HIS A 38 14.22 3.98 1.68
N TYR A 39 14.39 4.25 2.98
CA TYR A 39 15.48 5.06 3.51
C TYR A 39 15.71 6.35 2.69
N ALA A 40 14.63 7.05 2.34
CA ALA A 40 14.59 8.20 1.44
C ALA A 40 14.93 7.91 -0.05
N ASN A 41 15.14 6.66 -0.45
CA ASN A 41 15.45 6.26 -1.82
C ASN A 41 14.26 5.52 -2.47
N ILE A 42 13.14 6.25 -2.62
CA ILE A 42 11.86 5.69 -3.08
C ILE A 42 11.98 5.08 -4.48
N GLN A 43 12.68 5.75 -5.40
CA GLN A 43 12.76 5.31 -6.80
C GLN A 43 13.47 3.97 -6.95
N GLU A 44 14.62 3.80 -6.31
CA GLU A 44 15.37 2.54 -6.36
C GLU A 44 14.62 1.41 -5.67
N THR A 45 14.00 1.69 -4.52
CA THR A 45 13.19 0.72 -3.78
C THR A 45 12.00 0.24 -4.63
N LEU A 46 11.27 1.16 -5.24
CA LEU A 46 10.16 0.81 -6.13
C LEU A 46 10.65 0.00 -7.34
N ALA A 47 11.74 0.43 -7.99
CA ALA A 47 12.32 -0.30 -9.12
C ALA A 47 12.74 -1.72 -8.74
N GLY A 48 13.32 -1.92 -7.55
CA GLY A 48 13.67 -3.22 -7.00
C GLY A 48 12.45 -4.13 -6.81
N LEU A 49 11.38 -3.62 -6.20
CA LEU A 49 10.14 -4.34 -6.00
C LEU A 49 9.45 -4.74 -7.32
N LEU A 50 9.41 -3.82 -8.29
CA LEU A 50 8.87 -4.09 -9.62
C LEU A 50 9.69 -5.13 -10.40
N LYS A 51 11.02 -5.14 -10.21
CA LYS A 51 11.89 -6.17 -10.79
C LYS A 51 11.61 -7.54 -10.21
N LYS A 52 11.47 -7.66 -8.88
CA LYS A 52 11.07 -8.91 -8.20
C LYS A 52 9.71 -9.41 -8.72
N ALA A 53 8.72 -8.51 -8.82
CA ALA A 53 7.42 -8.84 -9.37
C ALA A 53 7.52 -9.44 -10.77
N ARG A 54 8.31 -8.80 -11.66
CA ARG A 54 8.54 -9.26 -13.03
C ARG A 54 9.27 -10.61 -13.11
N GLU A 55 10.20 -10.87 -12.20
CA GLU A 55 10.91 -12.16 -12.13
C GLU A 55 9.95 -13.32 -11.81
N ILE A 56 8.92 -13.06 -10.99
CA ILE A 56 7.92 -14.04 -10.60
C ILE A 56 6.83 -14.21 -11.67
N THR A 57 6.32 -13.11 -12.21
CA THR A 57 5.16 -13.14 -13.12
C THR A 57 5.52 -13.22 -14.60
N GLY A 58 6.79 -12.95 -14.94
CA GLY A 58 7.22 -12.74 -16.31
C GLY A 58 6.72 -11.40 -16.88
N PRO A 59 6.86 -11.20 -18.22
CA PRO A 59 6.36 -10.00 -18.90
C PRO A 59 4.83 -9.99 -18.91
N ILE A 60 4.21 -9.00 -18.27
CA ILE A 60 2.76 -8.82 -18.18
C ILE A 60 2.38 -7.38 -18.47
N GLN A 61 1.13 -7.15 -18.84
CA GLN A 61 0.52 -5.82 -18.86
C GLN A 61 -0.07 -5.50 -17.49
N VAL A 62 0.14 -4.28 -17.01
CA VAL A 62 -0.40 -3.83 -15.73
C VAL A 62 -1.17 -2.53 -15.89
N ILE A 63 -2.20 -2.36 -15.05
CA ILE A 63 -2.90 -1.10 -14.83
C ILE A 63 -2.44 -0.59 -13.46
N PRO A 64 -1.57 0.43 -13.41
CA PRO A 64 -1.03 0.93 -12.17
C PRO A 64 -2.00 1.89 -11.48
N VAL A 65 -1.99 1.88 -10.14
CA VAL A 65 -2.66 2.83 -9.27
C VAL A 65 -1.72 3.14 -8.09
N ILE A 66 -1.60 4.40 -7.71
CA ILE A 66 -0.72 4.84 -6.64
C ILE A 66 -1.53 5.35 -5.45
N THR A 67 -1.07 5.04 -4.25
CA THR A 67 -1.56 5.57 -2.97
C THR A 67 -0.39 5.90 -2.05
N GLY A 68 -0.68 6.31 -0.83
CA GLY A 68 0.33 6.63 0.18
C GLY A 68 0.68 8.13 0.24
N SER A 69 1.11 8.58 1.42
CA SER A 69 1.41 10.00 1.68
C SER A 69 2.53 10.56 0.78
N GLY A 70 3.48 9.72 0.36
CA GLY A 70 4.55 10.06 -0.60
C GLY A 70 4.18 9.86 -2.06
N GLY A 71 3.00 9.29 -2.37
CA GLY A 71 2.64 8.82 -3.71
C GLY A 71 2.18 9.91 -4.68
N LEU A 72 1.67 11.04 -4.19
CA LEU A 72 1.02 12.06 -5.02
C LEU A 72 1.96 12.66 -6.08
N THR A 73 3.19 12.98 -5.69
CA THR A 73 4.18 13.54 -6.61
C THR A 73 4.56 12.54 -7.70
N LEU A 74 4.75 11.28 -7.33
CA LEU A 74 5.09 10.22 -8.28
C LEU A 74 3.93 9.94 -9.24
N SER A 75 2.70 9.89 -8.72
CA SER A 75 1.47 9.75 -9.52
C SER A 75 1.37 10.82 -10.61
N SER A 76 1.58 12.07 -10.23
CA SER A 76 1.55 13.19 -11.18
C SER A 76 2.67 13.11 -12.22
N HIS A 77 3.88 12.69 -11.81
CA HIS A 77 5.03 12.58 -12.71
C HIS A 77 4.90 11.43 -13.71
N LEU A 78 4.30 10.32 -13.29
CA LEU A 78 4.09 9.14 -14.14
C LEU A 78 2.74 9.13 -14.88
N GLU A 79 1.88 10.14 -14.66
CA GLU A 79 0.51 10.20 -15.18
C GLU A 79 -0.33 8.97 -14.79
N VAL A 80 -0.11 8.45 -13.58
CA VAL A 80 -0.81 7.28 -13.03
C VAL A 80 -1.88 7.75 -12.04
N PRO A 81 -3.09 7.15 -12.02
CA PRO A 81 -4.12 7.50 -11.06
C PRO A 81 -3.65 7.41 -9.61
N PHE A 82 -4.03 8.41 -8.81
CA PHE A 82 -3.81 8.45 -7.37
C PHE A 82 -5.12 8.20 -6.61
N VAL A 83 -5.06 7.35 -5.59
CA VAL A 83 -6.18 7.07 -4.68
C VAL A 83 -5.75 7.42 -3.26
N GLN A 84 -6.60 8.13 -2.53
CA GLN A 84 -6.34 8.43 -1.12
C GLN A 84 -6.29 7.15 -0.27
N GLU A 85 -5.41 7.12 0.74
CA GLU A 85 -5.19 5.93 1.59
C GLU A 85 -6.49 5.40 2.21
N VAL A 86 -7.32 6.28 2.77
CA VAL A 86 -8.61 5.89 3.37
C VAL A 86 -9.54 5.21 2.37
N VAL A 87 -9.54 5.67 1.12
CA VAL A 87 -10.34 5.06 0.05
C VAL A 87 -9.77 3.71 -0.36
N ALA A 88 -8.44 3.60 -0.45
CA ALA A 88 -7.77 2.34 -0.76
C ALA A 88 -8.02 1.28 0.32
N VAL A 89 -7.90 1.65 1.60
CA VAL A 89 -8.19 0.76 2.74
C VAL A 89 -9.66 0.35 2.76
N ALA A 90 -10.59 1.30 2.57
CA ALA A 90 -12.01 1.00 2.54
C ALA A 90 -12.37 0.03 1.41
N SER A 91 -11.83 0.23 0.21
CA SER A 91 -12.05 -0.65 -0.93
C SER A 91 -11.50 -2.06 -0.67
N ALA A 92 -10.30 -2.17 -0.11
CA ALA A 92 -9.71 -3.46 0.23
C ALA A 92 -10.55 -4.22 1.27
N LEU A 93 -11.04 -3.52 2.31
CA LEU A 93 -11.87 -4.15 3.35
C LEU A 93 -13.24 -4.57 2.82
N GLN A 94 -13.83 -3.83 1.90
CA GLN A 94 -15.08 -4.25 1.24
C GLN A 94 -14.91 -5.58 0.48
N ASP A 95 -13.75 -5.80 -0.14
CA ASP A 95 -13.48 -7.02 -0.89
C ASP A 95 -13.03 -8.19 0.01
N PHE A 96 -12.14 -7.95 0.97
CA PHE A 96 -11.49 -9.00 1.74
C PHE A 96 -12.07 -9.23 3.15
N ALA A 97 -12.74 -8.23 3.73
CA ALA A 97 -13.31 -8.27 5.07
C ALA A 97 -14.58 -7.41 5.18
N PRO A 98 -15.66 -7.71 4.42
CA PRO A 98 -16.83 -6.84 4.28
C PRO A 98 -17.62 -6.61 5.56
N GLN A 99 -17.36 -7.36 6.63
CA GLN A 99 -18.03 -7.20 7.94
C GLN A 99 -17.21 -6.35 8.92
N THR A 100 -16.19 -5.63 8.43
CA THR A 100 -15.35 -4.78 9.27
C THR A 100 -16.09 -3.49 9.61
N ASP A 101 -16.30 -3.23 10.90
CA ASP A 101 -16.87 -1.97 11.38
C ASP A 101 -15.81 -0.90 11.63
N VAL A 102 -14.61 -1.32 12.03
CA VAL A 102 -13.49 -0.43 12.39
C VAL A 102 -12.18 -1.02 11.90
N ALA A 103 -11.35 -0.19 11.28
CA ALA A 103 -9.96 -0.53 10.95
C ALA A 103 -8.99 0.37 11.72
N ILE A 104 -7.88 -0.20 12.17
CA ILE A 104 -6.77 0.53 12.75
C ILE A 104 -5.58 0.36 11.80
N GLU A 105 -5.15 1.46 11.21
CA GLU A 105 -3.96 1.53 10.37
C GLU A 105 -2.79 2.06 11.20
N LEU A 106 -1.70 1.29 11.24
CA LEU A 106 -0.46 1.70 11.90
C LEU A 106 0.59 1.98 10.83
N GLY A 107 0.73 3.24 10.47
CA GLY A 107 1.78 3.73 9.58
C GLY A 107 3.14 3.84 10.29
N GLY A 108 4.19 4.20 9.54
CA GLY A 108 5.52 4.42 10.12
C GLY A 108 5.55 5.60 11.09
N GLU A 109 4.83 6.67 10.78
CA GLU A 109 4.83 7.93 11.54
C GLU A 109 3.47 8.32 12.09
N ASP A 110 2.37 7.74 11.57
CA ASP A 110 1.01 8.03 11.99
C ASP A 110 0.24 6.74 12.34
N ALA A 111 -0.85 6.93 13.07
CA ALA A 111 -1.85 5.90 13.32
C ALA A 111 -3.23 6.46 13.01
N LYS A 112 -4.06 5.69 12.32
CA LYS A 112 -5.40 6.08 11.91
C LYS A 112 -6.41 5.05 12.40
N ILE A 113 -7.57 5.54 12.86
CA ILE A 113 -8.76 4.70 13.08
C ILE A 113 -9.78 5.11 12.02
N ILE A 114 -10.30 4.13 11.30
CA ILE A 114 -11.30 4.31 10.26
C ILE A 114 -12.56 3.57 10.68
N TYR A 115 -13.68 4.28 10.73
CA TYR A 115 -15.00 3.74 11.05
C TYR A 115 -15.79 3.61 9.75
N PHE A 116 -16.50 2.50 9.57
CA PHE A 116 -17.31 2.21 8.38
C PHE A 116 -18.82 2.24 8.66
N THR A 117 -19.22 2.26 9.93
CA THR A 117 -20.63 2.29 10.32
C THR A 117 -21.23 3.70 10.15
N GLY A 118 -22.22 3.84 9.28
CA GLY A 118 -22.88 5.13 9.03
C GLY A 118 -22.15 6.07 8.08
N GLY A 119 -21.14 5.60 7.39
CA GLY A 119 -20.26 6.34 6.49
C GLY A 119 -18.79 6.12 6.85
N ILE A 120 -17.88 6.67 6.03
CA ILE A 120 -16.45 6.60 6.33
C ILE A 120 -16.06 7.83 7.17
N ASP A 121 -15.67 7.60 8.43
CA ASP A 121 -15.06 8.61 9.31
C ASP A 121 -13.66 8.15 9.68
N GLN A 122 -12.69 9.06 9.66
CA GLN A 122 -11.32 8.73 10.06
C GLN A 122 -10.80 9.71 11.11
N ARG A 123 -10.00 9.19 12.03
CA ARG A 123 -9.27 9.97 13.02
C ARG A 123 -7.81 9.54 13.04
N MET A 124 -6.93 10.53 13.12
CA MET A 124 -5.49 10.31 13.22
C MET A 124 -5.02 10.69 14.63
N ASN A 125 -3.91 10.07 15.07
CA ASN A 125 -3.23 10.51 16.26
C ASN A 125 -2.73 11.95 16.10
N GLY A 126 -2.92 12.77 17.13
CA GLY A 126 -2.50 14.18 17.12
C GLY A 126 -1.00 14.38 17.42
N ILE A 127 -0.27 13.33 17.79
CA ILE A 127 1.15 13.37 18.18
C ILE A 127 1.89 12.32 17.36
N CYS A 128 2.87 12.77 16.59
CA CYS A 128 3.74 11.91 15.81
C CYS A 128 4.46 10.88 16.71
N ALA A 129 4.61 9.65 16.22
CA ALA A 129 5.32 8.54 16.82
C ALA A 129 4.69 7.80 18.01
N GLY A 130 3.69 8.35 18.70
CA GLY A 130 2.98 7.60 19.77
C GLY A 130 2.06 6.51 19.21
N GLY A 131 2.38 5.21 19.42
CA GLY A 131 1.55 4.09 18.95
C GLY A 131 1.62 3.82 17.45
N THR A 132 2.70 4.22 16.78
CA THR A 132 2.95 4.00 15.36
C THR A 132 3.87 2.80 15.11
N GLY A 133 4.05 2.42 13.84
CA GLY A 133 4.99 1.36 13.45
C GLY A 133 6.42 1.66 13.89
N SER A 134 6.88 2.91 13.83
CA SER A 134 8.21 3.29 14.32
C SER A 134 8.38 3.06 15.82
N PHE A 135 7.34 3.24 16.63
CA PHE A 135 7.38 2.90 18.06
C PHE A 135 7.51 1.40 18.27
N ILE A 136 6.76 0.60 17.52
CA ILE A 136 6.83 -0.88 17.58
C ILE A 136 8.24 -1.35 17.21
N ASP A 137 8.83 -0.82 16.14
CA ASP A 137 10.20 -1.13 15.70
C ASP A 137 11.24 -0.77 16.76
N GLN A 138 11.10 0.39 17.42
CA GLN A 138 12.00 0.80 18.51
C GLN A 138 11.88 -0.15 19.71
N MET A 139 10.68 -0.56 20.08
CA MET A 139 10.48 -1.52 21.18
C MET A 139 11.04 -2.90 20.83
N ALA A 140 10.81 -3.39 19.61
CA ALA A 140 11.39 -4.65 19.14
C ALA A 140 12.93 -4.61 19.19
N ALA A 141 13.54 -3.52 18.73
CA ALA A 141 15.00 -3.35 18.80
C ALA A 141 15.54 -3.32 20.23
N LEU A 142 14.83 -2.65 21.15
CA LEU A 142 15.21 -2.62 22.59
C LEU A 142 15.09 -3.98 23.25
N LEU A 143 14.07 -4.76 22.87
CA LEU A 143 13.81 -6.09 23.42
C LEU A 143 14.59 -7.20 22.69
N GLN A 144 15.31 -6.87 21.62
CA GLN A 144 16.07 -7.80 20.77
C GLN A 144 15.19 -8.94 20.21
N THR A 145 13.94 -8.60 19.80
CA THR A 145 12.96 -9.52 19.22
C THR A 145 12.69 -9.20 17.76
#